data_cd7841174a620ec80467c55e0ab35699
#
_entry.id   cd7841174a620ec80467c55e0ab35699
#
_cell.length_a   1.000
_cell.length_b   1.000
_cell.length_c   1.000
_cell.angle_alpha   90.00
_cell.angle_beta   90.00
_cell.angle_gamma   90.00
#
_symmetry.space_group_name_H-M   'P 1'
#
loop_
_entity.id
_entity.type
_entity.pdbx_description
1 polymer ?
#
loop_
_entity_poly.entity_id
_entity_poly.type
_entity_poly.pdbx_seq_one_letter_code
_entity_poly.pdbx_strand_id
1 'polypeptide(L)'
;MLDSLTFGFLGGGNMASALIGGLVARGVPANAIRVVDPFEDARQRLATTLGVQTLAAPDTAFGASNVIVLAVKPQQFKDAVGALAPQLKNSLIISVAAGIRLQDMQRWLGTNRLVRAMPNTPALAGMGMTGLAAAPGLSDDDRAIAKAVAEAVGQCVWVEGEFDGLIPREEIKID
;
A
#
# COMPACT_ATOMS: atom_id res chain seq x y z
N MET A 1 0.00 -5.29 17.19
CA MET A 1 -1.11 -5.15 16.24
C MET A 1 -0.71 -5.59 14.83
N LEU A 2 0.27 -4.93 14.22
CA LEU A 2 0.67 -5.27 12.84
C LEU A 2 1.31 -6.65 12.73
N ASP A 3 1.97 -7.11 13.77
CA ASP A 3 2.69 -8.40 13.77
C ASP A 3 1.76 -9.61 13.67
N SER A 4 0.46 -9.44 13.86
CA SER A 4 -0.52 -10.51 13.71
C SER A 4 -1.23 -10.50 12.35
N LEU A 5 -0.88 -9.57 11.47
CA LEU A 5 -1.54 -9.40 10.17
C LEU A 5 -0.68 -9.95 9.05
N THR A 6 -1.34 -10.32 7.96
CA THR A 6 -0.66 -10.66 6.70
C THR A 6 -0.77 -9.50 5.72
N PHE A 7 0.27 -9.31 4.92
CA PHE A 7 0.37 -8.18 4.01
C PHE A 7 0.66 -8.67 2.60
N GLY A 8 -0.01 -8.04 1.63
CA GLY A 8 0.31 -8.22 0.23
C GLY A 8 0.71 -6.87 -0.36
N PHE A 9 1.77 -6.85 -1.15
CA PHE A 9 2.20 -5.64 -1.88
C PHE A 9 2.05 -5.90 -3.36
N LEU A 10 1.21 -5.13 -4.01
CA LEU A 10 1.08 -5.17 -5.45
C LEU A 10 2.05 -4.13 -6.02
N GLY A 11 3.18 -4.63 -6.52
CA GLY A 11 4.31 -3.80 -6.94
C GLY A 11 5.45 -3.85 -5.93
N GLY A 12 6.68 -4.03 -6.41
CA GLY A 12 7.88 -4.21 -5.59
C GLY A 12 8.95 -3.17 -5.83
N GLY A 13 8.57 -1.90 -6.05
CA GLY A 13 9.51 -0.82 -6.26
C GLY A 13 10.07 -0.22 -4.97
N ASN A 14 10.61 0.98 -5.07
CA ASN A 14 11.29 1.63 -3.94
C ASN A 14 10.35 1.91 -2.77
N MET A 15 9.15 2.38 -3.04
CA MET A 15 8.20 2.67 -1.96
C MET A 15 7.75 1.39 -1.25
N ALA A 16 7.49 0.33 -2.01
CA ALA A 16 7.15 -0.96 -1.42
C ALA A 16 8.29 -1.46 -0.54
N SER A 17 9.53 -1.37 -1.02
CA SER A 17 10.71 -1.78 -0.26
C SER A 17 10.84 -1.00 1.05
N ALA A 18 10.61 0.30 1.01
CA ALA A 18 10.69 1.16 2.21
C ALA A 18 9.61 0.77 3.22
N LEU A 19 8.38 0.57 2.77
CA LEU A 19 7.28 0.16 3.64
C LEU A 19 7.53 -1.22 4.25
N ILE A 20 7.97 -2.17 3.44
CA ILE A 20 8.27 -3.53 3.92
C ILE A 20 9.38 -3.49 4.97
N GLY A 21 10.45 -2.76 4.68
CA GLY A 21 11.55 -2.61 5.63
C GLY A 21 11.09 -2.00 6.96
N GLY A 22 10.23 -0.99 6.90
CA GLY A 22 9.66 -0.37 8.08
C GLY A 22 8.74 -1.30 8.87
N LEU A 23 7.94 -2.11 8.17
CA LEU A 23 7.06 -3.08 8.82
C LEU A 23 7.87 -4.18 9.52
N VAL A 24 8.90 -4.70 8.85
CA VAL A 24 9.78 -5.72 9.44
C VAL A 24 10.49 -5.16 10.68
N ALA A 25 10.96 -3.92 10.61
CA ALA A 25 11.59 -3.27 11.76
C ALA A 25 10.63 -3.11 12.95
N ARG A 26 9.33 -3.10 12.71
CA ARG A 26 8.32 -3.01 13.76
C ARG A 26 7.76 -4.36 14.18
N GLY A 27 8.39 -5.44 13.78
CA GLY A 27 8.04 -6.77 14.26
C GLY A 27 7.14 -7.60 13.35
N VAL A 28 6.81 -7.12 12.14
CA VAL A 28 6.07 -7.93 11.18
C VAL A 28 7.00 -9.00 10.63
N PRO A 29 6.67 -10.30 10.75
CA PRO A 29 7.53 -11.34 10.20
C PRO A 29 7.61 -11.24 8.67
N ALA A 30 8.81 -11.44 8.13
CA ALA A 30 8.96 -11.39 6.67
C ALA A 30 8.08 -12.42 5.96
N ASN A 31 7.86 -13.59 6.57
CA ASN A 31 7.01 -14.62 5.97
C ASN A 31 5.52 -14.28 6.00
N ALA A 32 5.12 -13.19 6.66
CA ALA A 32 3.75 -12.69 6.62
C ALA A 32 3.53 -11.69 5.48
N ILE A 33 4.56 -11.42 4.68
CA ILE A 33 4.53 -10.43 3.59
C ILE A 33 4.74 -11.13 2.25
N ARG A 34 3.84 -10.88 1.32
CA ARG A 34 3.94 -11.35 -0.07
C ARG A 34 3.99 -10.15 -0.99
N VAL A 35 4.84 -10.22 -2.01
CA VAL A 35 5.00 -9.14 -2.99
C VAL A 35 4.74 -9.71 -4.38
N VAL A 36 3.85 -9.05 -5.12
CA VAL A 36 3.59 -9.37 -6.52
C VAL A 36 4.32 -8.36 -7.39
N ASP A 37 5.19 -8.84 -8.27
CA ASP A 37 5.87 -8.03 -9.25
C ASP A 37 6.11 -8.88 -10.49
N PRO A 38 5.78 -8.39 -11.71
CA PRO A 38 5.98 -9.19 -12.92
C PRO A 38 7.45 -9.38 -13.30
N PHE A 39 8.37 -8.56 -12.75
CA PHE A 39 9.77 -8.62 -13.10
C PHE A 39 10.55 -9.53 -12.16
N GLU A 40 11.22 -10.53 -12.74
CA GLU A 40 11.98 -11.49 -11.95
C GLU A 40 13.09 -10.84 -11.15
N ASP A 41 13.79 -9.86 -11.74
CA ASP A 41 14.88 -9.17 -11.05
C ASP A 41 14.40 -8.47 -9.78
N ALA A 42 13.23 -7.83 -9.83
CA ALA A 42 12.65 -7.20 -8.66
C ALA A 42 12.29 -8.23 -7.60
N ARG A 43 11.70 -9.36 -8.02
CA ARG A 43 11.34 -10.43 -7.09
C ARG A 43 12.56 -11.01 -6.39
N GLN A 44 13.64 -11.27 -7.15
CA GLN A 44 14.87 -11.81 -6.57
C GLN A 44 15.50 -10.85 -5.58
N ARG A 45 15.53 -9.56 -5.91
CA ARG A 45 16.08 -8.55 -5.02
C ARG A 45 15.31 -8.49 -3.71
N LEU A 46 13.99 -8.49 -3.77
CA LEU A 46 13.15 -8.42 -2.58
C LEU A 46 13.29 -9.68 -1.70
N ALA A 47 13.31 -10.84 -2.33
CA ALA A 47 13.48 -12.10 -1.60
C ALA A 47 14.84 -12.15 -0.92
N THR A 48 15.89 -11.70 -1.58
CA THR A 48 17.26 -11.74 -1.05
C THR A 48 17.47 -10.70 0.06
N THR A 49 17.01 -9.47 -0.15
CA THR A 49 17.29 -8.37 0.78
C THR A 49 16.32 -8.31 1.96
N LEU A 50 15.06 -8.69 1.74
CA LEU A 50 14.01 -8.52 2.76
C LEU A 50 13.43 -9.85 3.24
N GLY A 51 13.73 -10.95 2.57
CA GLY A 51 13.27 -12.27 3.00
C GLY A 51 11.78 -12.54 2.80
N VAL A 52 11.11 -11.72 1.98
CA VAL A 52 9.68 -11.84 1.76
C VAL A 52 9.37 -12.86 0.67
N GLN A 53 8.13 -13.35 0.64
CA GLN A 53 7.65 -14.21 -0.44
C GLN A 53 7.31 -13.34 -1.64
N THR A 54 7.59 -13.86 -2.85
CA THR A 54 7.33 -13.12 -4.07
C THR A 54 6.53 -13.96 -5.07
N LEU A 55 5.75 -13.27 -5.92
CA LEU A 55 4.88 -13.87 -6.92
C LEU A 55 4.93 -13.02 -8.19
N ALA A 56 4.73 -13.67 -9.33
CA ALA A 56 4.64 -12.95 -10.60
C ALA A 56 3.26 -12.33 -10.81
N ALA A 57 2.22 -12.90 -10.22
CA ALA A 57 0.84 -12.43 -10.34
C ALA A 57 0.07 -12.75 -9.07
N PRO A 58 -1.03 -12.00 -8.77
CA PRO A 58 -1.83 -12.29 -7.60
C PRO A 58 -2.46 -13.68 -7.67
N ASP A 59 -2.50 -14.36 -6.54
CA ASP A 59 -3.21 -15.64 -6.39
C ASP A 59 -4.22 -15.53 -5.26
N THR A 60 -4.89 -16.64 -4.96
CA THR A 60 -5.92 -16.68 -3.92
C THR A 60 -5.35 -16.35 -2.54
N ALA A 61 -4.16 -16.84 -2.23
CA ALA A 61 -3.53 -16.55 -0.94
C ALA A 61 -3.16 -15.07 -0.81
N PHE A 62 -2.66 -14.45 -1.90
CA PHE A 62 -2.38 -13.02 -1.93
C PHE A 62 -3.65 -12.22 -1.69
N GLY A 63 -4.74 -12.58 -2.39
CA GLY A 63 -6.01 -11.87 -2.25
C GLY A 63 -6.67 -12.03 -0.89
N ALA A 64 -6.22 -12.99 -0.08
CA ALA A 64 -6.72 -13.21 1.27
C ALA A 64 -5.89 -12.49 2.33
N SER A 65 -4.86 -11.72 1.95
CA SER A 65 -4.08 -10.93 2.90
C SER A 65 -4.97 -9.97 3.69
N ASN A 66 -4.64 -9.73 4.94
CA ASN A 66 -5.41 -8.78 5.76
C ASN A 66 -5.31 -7.36 5.20
N VAL A 67 -4.13 -6.98 4.74
CA VAL A 67 -3.86 -5.66 4.17
C VAL A 67 -3.16 -5.85 2.84
N ILE A 68 -3.63 -5.14 1.81
CA ILE A 68 -2.96 -5.12 0.51
C ILE A 68 -2.58 -3.68 0.19
N VAL A 69 -1.30 -3.45 -0.08
CA VAL A 69 -0.77 -2.16 -0.47
C VAL A 69 -0.60 -2.14 -1.98
N LEU A 70 -1.21 -1.13 -2.63
CA LEU A 70 -1.10 -0.94 -4.08
C LEU A 70 0.03 0.04 -4.33
N ALA A 71 1.16 -0.47 -4.85
CA ALA A 71 2.39 0.29 -5.04
C ALA A 71 2.91 0.21 -6.47
N VAL A 72 2.02 0.00 -7.43
CA VAL A 72 2.37 0.01 -8.86
C VAL A 72 2.31 1.42 -9.41
N LYS A 73 3.04 1.67 -10.50
CA LYS A 73 3.02 2.97 -11.16
C LYS A 73 1.64 3.26 -11.75
N PRO A 74 1.23 4.55 -11.81
CA PRO A 74 -0.11 4.89 -12.31
C PRO A 74 -0.44 4.31 -13.68
N GLN A 75 0.52 4.29 -14.61
CA GLN A 75 0.28 3.78 -15.96
C GLN A 75 0.05 2.27 -16.00
N GLN A 76 0.41 1.54 -14.97
CA GLN A 76 0.22 0.09 -14.86
C GLN A 76 -0.89 -0.28 -13.88
N PHE A 77 -1.46 0.71 -13.22
CA PHE A 77 -2.36 0.50 -12.08
C PHE A 77 -3.62 -0.26 -12.49
N LYS A 78 -4.29 0.16 -13.54
CA LYS A 78 -5.57 -0.43 -13.94
C LYS A 78 -5.42 -1.91 -14.28
N ASP A 79 -4.37 -2.27 -15.00
CA ASP A 79 -4.13 -3.68 -15.36
C ASP A 79 -3.79 -4.50 -14.11
N ALA A 80 -2.99 -3.96 -13.22
CA ALA A 80 -2.59 -4.66 -12.00
C ALA A 80 -3.78 -4.91 -11.08
N VAL A 81 -4.63 -3.91 -10.88
CA VAL A 81 -5.82 -4.10 -10.04
C VAL A 81 -6.85 -4.98 -10.72
N GLY A 82 -6.89 -4.99 -12.06
CA GLY A 82 -7.74 -5.91 -12.81
C GLY A 82 -7.36 -7.36 -12.57
N ALA A 83 -6.07 -7.65 -12.41
CA ALA A 83 -5.59 -8.99 -12.07
C ALA A 83 -5.86 -9.33 -10.60
N LEU A 84 -5.85 -8.34 -9.72
CA LEU A 84 -6.10 -8.54 -8.30
C LEU A 84 -7.58 -8.76 -7.99
N ALA A 85 -8.47 -8.03 -8.64
CA ALA A 85 -9.88 -7.99 -8.27
C ALA A 85 -10.53 -9.37 -8.15
N PRO A 86 -10.32 -10.32 -9.07
CA PRO A 86 -10.93 -11.65 -8.93
C PRO A 86 -10.41 -12.44 -7.74
N GLN A 87 -9.22 -12.12 -7.25
CA GLN A 87 -8.60 -12.84 -6.12
C GLN A 87 -8.92 -12.20 -4.78
N LEU A 88 -9.40 -10.94 -4.80
CA LEU A 88 -9.60 -10.17 -3.58
C LEU A 88 -10.72 -10.75 -2.73
N LYS A 89 -10.46 -10.95 -1.45
CA LYS A 89 -11.45 -11.46 -0.49
C LYS A 89 -12.04 -10.30 0.33
N ASN A 90 -11.35 -9.87 1.36
CA ASN A 90 -11.88 -8.86 2.26
C ASN A 90 -10.77 -8.00 2.85
N SER A 91 -9.75 -7.71 2.05
CA SER A 91 -8.59 -6.98 2.52
C SER A 91 -8.88 -5.49 2.72
N LEU A 92 -8.19 -4.89 3.69
CA LEU A 92 -8.04 -3.45 3.70
C LEU A 92 -7.04 -3.07 2.61
N ILE A 93 -7.41 -2.15 1.74
CA ILE A 93 -6.58 -1.71 0.62
C ILE A 93 -5.98 -0.34 0.95
N ILE A 94 -4.67 -0.24 0.82
CA ILE A 94 -3.96 1.04 0.98
C ILE A 94 -3.23 1.31 -0.32
N SER A 95 -3.58 2.41 -0.99
CA SER A 95 -2.91 2.78 -2.24
C SER A 95 -1.91 3.89 -2.00
N VAL A 96 -0.68 3.70 -2.50
CA VAL A 96 0.34 4.76 -2.52
C VAL A 96 0.55 5.30 -3.92
N ALA A 97 -0.28 4.90 -4.88
CA ALA A 97 -0.17 5.35 -6.27
C ALA A 97 -0.67 6.77 -6.41
N ALA A 98 0.13 7.62 -7.07
CA ALA A 98 -0.25 8.99 -7.33
C ALA A 98 -1.34 9.07 -8.42
N GLY A 99 -2.26 10.02 -8.29
CA GLY A 99 -3.21 10.33 -9.34
C GLY A 99 -4.39 9.37 -9.51
N ILE A 100 -4.53 8.39 -8.64
CA ILE A 100 -5.64 7.42 -8.71
C ILE A 100 -6.62 7.71 -7.57
N ARG A 101 -7.85 8.05 -7.92
CA ARG A 101 -8.87 8.45 -6.96
C ARG A 101 -9.50 7.25 -6.26
N LEU A 102 -9.97 7.47 -5.03
CA LEU A 102 -10.67 6.45 -4.26
C LEU A 102 -11.88 5.88 -5.01
N GLN A 103 -12.69 6.73 -5.65
CA GLN A 103 -13.87 6.26 -6.36
C GLN A 103 -13.54 5.34 -7.53
N ASP A 104 -12.41 5.57 -8.21
CA ASP A 104 -11.97 4.70 -9.29
C ASP A 104 -11.54 3.35 -8.75
N MET A 105 -10.83 3.34 -7.63
CA MET A 105 -10.42 2.09 -6.98
C MET A 105 -11.64 1.33 -6.46
N GLN A 106 -12.63 2.02 -5.89
CA GLN A 106 -13.87 1.38 -5.46
C GLN A 106 -14.56 0.68 -6.61
N ARG A 107 -14.61 1.33 -7.76
CA ARG A 107 -15.25 0.78 -8.94
C ARG A 107 -14.48 -0.43 -9.48
N TRP A 108 -13.16 -0.35 -9.52
CA TRP A 108 -12.34 -1.43 -10.08
C TRP A 108 -12.20 -2.63 -9.14
N LEU A 109 -12.17 -2.40 -7.83
CA LEU A 109 -11.95 -3.45 -6.84
C LEU A 109 -13.23 -3.93 -6.15
N GLY A 110 -14.29 -3.16 -6.24
CA GLY A 110 -15.56 -3.54 -5.63
C GLY A 110 -15.58 -3.52 -4.11
N THR A 111 -14.74 -2.69 -3.49
CA THR A 111 -14.67 -2.58 -2.04
C THR A 111 -14.63 -1.14 -1.59
N ASN A 112 -15.14 -0.88 -0.37
CA ASN A 112 -15.06 0.41 0.29
C ASN A 112 -14.00 0.46 1.39
N ARG A 113 -13.31 -0.65 1.65
CA ARG A 113 -12.21 -0.69 2.62
C ARG A 113 -10.95 -0.19 1.95
N LEU A 114 -10.91 1.12 1.71
CA LEU A 114 -9.87 1.78 0.93
C LEU A 114 -9.32 2.98 1.66
N VAL A 115 -7.99 3.11 1.63
CA VAL A 115 -7.26 4.29 2.09
C VAL A 115 -6.32 4.70 0.98
N ARG A 116 -6.28 5.99 0.70
CA ARG A 116 -5.31 6.55 -0.20
C ARG A 116 -4.22 7.22 0.62
N ALA A 117 -2.97 6.84 0.39
CA ALA A 117 -1.81 7.38 1.07
C ALA A 117 -0.94 8.12 0.09
N MET A 118 -0.41 9.27 0.51
CA MET A 118 0.47 10.08 -0.31
C MET A 118 1.78 10.31 0.46
N PRO A 119 2.74 9.38 0.35
CA PRO A 119 4.04 9.57 0.97
C PRO A 119 4.90 10.54 0.17
N ASN A 120 5.87 11.14 0.81
CA ASN A 120 6.82 12.01 0.15
C ASN A 120 8.20 11.34 0.06
N THR A 121 9.15 11.99 -0.65
CA THR A 121 10.47 11.42 -0.88
C THR A 121 11.21 11.00 0.40
N PRO A 122 11.19 11.77 1.51
CA PRO A 122 11.84 11.31 2.74
C PRO A 122 11.27 10.01 3.31
N ALA A 123 10.11 9.53 2.84
CA ALA A 123 9.56 8.25 3.27
C ALA A 123 10.52 7.09 2.97
N LEU A 124 11.32 7.19 1.91
CA LEU A 124 12.30 6.15 1.56
C LEU A 124 13.36 5.98 2.64
N ALA A 125 13.63 7.01 3.40
CA ALA A 125 14.59 6.98 4.51
C ALA A 125 13.89 6.82 5.87
N GLY A 126 12.59 6.55 5.90
CA GLY A 126 11.84 6.42 7.15
C GLY A 126 11.53 7.74 7.84
N MET A 127 11.70 8.86 7.14
CA MET A 127 11.54 10.20 7.69
C MET A 127 10.45 10.99 6.96
N GLY A 128 9.52 10.28 6.35
CA GLY A 128 8.48 10.92 5.56
C GLY A 128 7.34 11.50 6.35
N MET A 129 6.52 12.26 5.64
CA MET A 129 5.19 12.64 6.09
C MET A 129 4.20 12.12 5.06
N THR A 130 3.23 11.33 5.50
CA THR A 130 2.23 10.73 4.63
C THR A 130 0.87 11.32 4.92
N GLY A 131 0.21 11.85 3.88
CA GLY A 131 -1.19 12.23 3.98
C GLY A 131 -2.07 11.01 3.73
N LEU A 132 -3.13 10.85 4.52
CA LEU A 132 -4.06 9.73 4.40
C LEU A 132 -5.47 10.24 4.12
N ALA A 133 -6.15 9.62 3.17
CA ALA A 133 -7.55 9.89 2.87
C ALA A 133 -8.31 8.57 2.84
N ALA A 134 -9.42 8.51 3.57
CA ALA A 134 -10.22 7.30 3.72
C ALA A 134 -11.45 7.35 2.83
N ALA A 135 -11.84 6.18 2.30
CA ALA A 135 -13.13 6.03 1.67
C ALA A 135 -14.23 6.25 2.71
N PRO A 136 -15.41 6.76 2.30
CA PRO A 136 -16.51 6.96 3.24
C PRO A 136 -16.88 5.66 3.96
N GLY A 137 -17.12 5.75 5.26
CA GLY A 137 -17.54 4.61 6.06
C GLY A 137 -16.43 3.69 6.54
N LEU A 138 -15.17 4.08 6.34
CA LEU A 138 -14.06 3.28 6.84
C LEU A 138 -14.11 3.19 8.37
N SER A 139 -13.95 1.97 8.90
CA SER A 139 -14.02 1.74 10.35
C SER A 139 -12.83 2.34 11.08
N ASP A 140 -12.99 2.55 12.38
CA ASP A 140 -11.90 3.04 13.23
C ASP A 140 -10.74 2.04 13.28
N ASP A 141 -11.06 0.74 13.29
CA ASP A 141 -10.01 -0.29 13.26
C ASP A 141 -9.19 -0.21 11.98
N ASP A 142 -9.85 -0.06 10.84
CA ASP A 142 -9.15 0.08 9.55
C ASP A 142 -8.32 1.36 9.50
N ARG A 143 -8.83 2.46 10.07
CA ARG A 143 -8.07 3.69 10.17
C ARG A 143 -6.81 3.50 11.01
N ALA A 144 -6.92 2.79 12.12
CA ALA A 144 -5.78 2.52 12.99
C ALA A 144 -4.72 1.68 12.28
N ILE A 145 -5.14 0.66 11.52
CA ILE A 145 -4.22 -0.18 10.76
C ILE A 145 -3.52 0.65 9.68
N ALA A 146 -4.26 1.44 8.92
CA ALA A 146 -3.69 2.26 7.86
C ALA A 146 -2.67 3.27 8.41
N LYS A 147 -2.99 3.89 9.55
CA LYS A 147 -2.07 4.81 10.21
C LYS A 147 -0.79 4.09 10.63
N ALA A 148 -0.91 2.91 11.24
CA ALA A 148 0.25 2.15 11.69
C ALA A 148 1.13 1.72 10.51
N VAL A 149 0.55 1.35 9.38
CA VAL A 149 1.30 1.01 8.17
C VAL A 149 2.04 2.24 7.65
N ALA A 150 1.37 3.39 7.56
CA ALA A 150 1.99 4.62 7.09
C ALA A 150 3.12 5.07 8.01
N GLU A 151 2.99 4.85 9.31
CA GLU A 151 4.03 5.20 10.28
C GLU A 151 5.30 4.38 10.13
N ALA A 152 5.26 3.30 9.36
CA ALA A 152 6.46 2.53 9.05
C ALA A 152 7.51 3.34 8.29
N VAL A 153 7.11 4.42 7.62
CA VAL A 153 8.02 5.27 6.85
C VAL A 153 8.04 6.72 7.33
N GLY A 154 7.49 7.01 8.50
CA GLY A 154 7.53 8.35 9.08
C GLY A 154 6.22 8.72 9.75
N GLN A 155 5.94 10.02 9.80
CA GLN A 155 4.70 10.52 10.39
C GLN A 155 3.58 10.52 9.36
N CYS A 156 2.35 10.56 9.83
CA CYS A 156 1.21 10.65 8.93
C CYS A 156 0.14 11.59 9.50
N VAL A 157 -0.72 12.07 8.61
CA VAL A 157 -1.83 12.95 8.96
C VAL A 157 -3.05 12.57 8.11
N TRP A 158 -4.20 12.50 8.73
CA TRP A 158 -5.45 12.31 7.99
C TRP A 158 -5.90 13.65 7.40
N VAL A 159 -6.37 13.59 6.14
CA VAL A 159 -6.95 14.75 5.47
C VAL A 159 -8.40 14.44 5.11
N GLU A 160 -9.20 15.47 5.01
CA GLU A 160 -10.57 15.35 4.55
C GLU A 160 -10.62 15.45 3.04
N GLY A 161 -11.40 14.58 2.39
CA GLY A 161 -11.47 14.51 0.95
C GLY A 161 -10.23 13.86 0.36
N GLU A 162 -10.09 13.98 -0.94
CA GLU A 162 -8.95 13.44 -1.66
C GLU A 162 -7.98 14.52 -2.04
N PHE A 163 -6.74 14.12 -2.33
CA PHE A 163 -5.66 15.05 -2.65
C PHE A 163 -5.83 15.72 -4.00
N ASP A 164 -6.37 15.00 -4.98
CA ASP A 164 -6.41 15.50 -6.35
C ASP A 164 -7.40 16.65 -6.47
N GLY A 165 -6.91 17.78 -6.92
CA GLY A 165 -7.72 18.97 -7.13
C GLY A 165 -8.11 19.70 -5.86
N LEU A 166 -7.80 19.15 -4.70
CA LEU A 166 -8.12 19.78 -3.41
C LEU A 166 -6.90 20.35 -2.74
N ILE A 167 -5.77 19.65 -2.84
CA ILE A 167 -4.52 20.07 -2.22
C ILE A 167 -3.48 20.22 -3.33
N PRO A 168 -2.89 21.40 -3.51
CA PRO A 168 -1.83 21.56 -4.49
C PRO A 168 -0.65 20.64 -4.19
N ARG A 169 0.00 20.19 -5.24
CA ARG A 169 1.13 19.28 -5.11
C ARG A 169 2.24 19.86 -4.24
N GLU A 170 2.42 21.16 -4.33
CA GLU A 170 3.42 21.85 -3.54
C GLU A 170 3.16 21.70 -2.05
N GLU A 171 1.91 21.72 -1.64
CA GLU A 171 1.56 21.54 -0.23
C GLU A 171 1.79 20.12 0.24
N ILE A 172 1.58 19.15 -0.64
CA ILE A 172 1.82 17.74 -0.31
C ILE A 172 3.31 17.48 -0.11
N LYS A 173 4.16 18.20 -0.84
CA LYS A 173 5.60 18.01 -0.79
C LYS A 173 6.27 18.67 0.39
N ILE A 174 5.56 19.44 1.10
CA ILE A 174 6.13 20.10 2.25
C ILE A 174 6.58 19.12 3.23
N ASP A 175 7.48 19.04 3.34
CA ASP A 175 7.86 18.29 4.12
C ASP A 175 8.46 18.33 4.95
#